data_04235611af2c6b38969ba962834a88d3
#
_entry.id   04235611af2c6b38969ba962834a88d3
#
_cell.length_a   1.000
_cell.length_b   1.000
_cell.length_c   1.000
_cell.angle_alpha   90.00
_cell.angle_beta   90.00
_cell.angle_gamma   90.00
#
_symmetry.space_group_name_H-M   'P 1'
#
loop_
_entity.id
_entity.type
_entity.pdbx_description
1 polymer ?
#
loop_
_entity_poly.entity_id
_entity_poly.type
_entity_poly.pdbx_seq_one_letter_code
_entity_poly.pdbx_strand_id
1 'polypeptide(L)'
;LGKPCIADDSGLEVQALDGAPGVRSARYAGEKASDEDNNNLLLHNMKFQVKRTCRFRCALCVAQPDGKVLNEVDGICDGMLLHEPLGENGFGYDPLFRPVGYTCSMGELSAEDKNAISHRGKAMREFIEKFKRYYNGIDK
;
A
#
# COMPACT_ATOMS: atom_id res chain seq x y z
N LEU A 1 -26.13 -3.90 -7.49
CA LEU A 1 -26.10 -3.33 -8.83
C LEU A 1 -26.92 -2.05 -8.83
N GLY A 2 -26.46 -1.03 -9.49
CA GLY A 2 -27.04 0.29 -9.40
C GLY A 2 -26.46 1.18 -8.32
N LYS A 3 -25.45 0.68 -7.55
CA LYS A 3 -24.75 1.44 -6.52
C LYS A 3 -23.31 1.72 -6.92
N PRO A 4 -22.73 2.84 -6.52
CA PRO A 4 -21.30 3.08 -6.72
C PRO A 4 -20.46 2.01 -6.02
N CYS A 5 -19.33 1.65 -6.63
CA CYS A 5 -18.38 0.70 -6.10
C CYS A 5 -17.09 1.40 -5.73
N ILE A 6 -16.45 0.98 -4.63
CA ILE A 6 -15.14 1.44 -4.23
C ILE A 6 -14.12 0.37 -4.62
N ALA A 7 -13.12 0.76 -5.38
CA ALA A 7 -12.00 -0.10 -5.74
C ALA A 7 -10.75 0.35 -4.99
N ASP A 8 -9.98 -0.61 -4.48
CA ASP A 8 -8.74 -0.40 -3.73
C ASP A 8 -7.64 -1.18 -4.43
N ASP A 9 -6.57 -0.50 -4.81
CA ASP A 9 -5.38 -1.11 -5.39
C ASP A 9 -4.16 -0.64 -4.60
N SER A 10 -3.51 -1.58 -3.93
CA SER A 10 -2.35 -1.30 -3.08
C SER A 10 -1.15 -2.12 -3.52
N GLY A 11 0.04 -1.54 -3.38
CA GLY A 11 1.26 -2.24 -3.70
C GLY A 11 2.50 -1.59 -3.14
N LEU A 12 3.57 -2.37 -3.09
CA LEU A 12 4.91 -1.92 -2.73
C LEU A 12 5.69 -1.64 -4.01
N GLU A 13 6.28 -0.46 -4.10
CA GLU A 13 7.14 -0.06 -5.22
C GLU A 13 8.57 0.11 -4.72
N VAL A 14 9.50 -0.68 -5.27
CA VAL A 14 10.91 -0.63 -4.90
C VAL A 14 11.70 0.03 -6.02
N GLN A 15 12.38 1.13 -5.71
CA GLN A 15 13.06 1.95 -6.72
C GLN A 15 14.14 1.16 -7.48
N ALA A 16 14.93 0.35 -6.79
CA ALA A 16 15.99 -0.45 -7.43
C ALA A 16 15.44 -1.53 -8.38
N LEU A 17 14.16 -1.85 -8.30
CA LEU A 17 13.48 -2.83 -9.15
C LEU A 17 12.51 -2.16 -10.12
N ASP A 18 12.71 -0.89 -10.42
CA ASP A 18 11.89 -0.09 -11.33
C ASP A 18 10.41 -0.08 -10.97
N GLY A 19 10.12 -0.08 -9.67
CA GLY A 19 8.76 -0.04 -9.15
C GLY A 19 8.14 -1.40 -8.87
N ALA A 20 8.84 -2.51 -9.13
CA ALA A 20 8.33 -3.83 -8.78
C ALA A 20 8.36 -4.02 -7.25
N PRO A 21 7.51 -4.84 -6.66
CA PRO A 21 6.44 -5.65 -7.23
C PRO A 21 5.23 -4.85 -7.78
N GLY A 22 4.97 -3.62 -7.30
CA GLY A 22 3.91 -2.77 -7.79
C GLY A 22 2.54 -3.44 -7.77
N VAL A 23 1.86 -3.45 -8.91
CA VAL A 23 0.51 -4.05 -9.02
C VAL A 23 0.51 -5.57 -8.79
N ARG A 24 1.67 -6.21 -8.83
CA ARG A 24 1.80 -7.65 -8.59
C ARG A 24 2.17 -7.99 -7.16
N SER A 25 2.11 -7.03 -6.24
CA SER A 25 2.58 -7.21 -4.86
C SER A 25 1.99 -8.46 -4.18
N ALA A 26 0.69 -8.70 -4.33
CA ALA A 26 0.05 -9.84 -3.68
C ALA A 26 0.44 -11.19 -4.28
N ARG A 27 0.93 -11.22 -5.53
CA ARG A 27 1.27 -12.44 -6.25
C ARG A 27 2.66 -12.39 -6.88
N TYR A 28 3.57 -11.68 -6.24
CA TYR A 28 4.92 -11.46 -6.77
C TYR A 28 5.65 -12.77 -7.03
N ALA A 29 5.55 -13.73 -6.10
CA ALA A 29 6.17 -15.05 -6.23
C ALA A 29 5.28 -16.09 -6.93
N GLY A 30 4.07 -15.71 -7.39
CA GLY A 30 3.14 -16.57 -8.10
C GLY A 30 1.70 -16.37 -7.66
N GLU A 31 0.77 -16.92 -8.42
CA GLU A 31 -0.68 -16.74 -8.18
C GLU A 31 -1.14 -17.22 -6.81
N LYS A 32 -0.49 -18.25 -6.26
CA LYS A 32 -0.82 -18.83 -4.96
C LYS A 32 0.25 -18.58 -3.91
N ALA A 33 1.08 -17.57 -4.12
CA ALA A 33 2.17 -17.25 -3.21
C ALA A 33 1.63 -16.75 -1.86
N SER A 34 2.27 -17.19 -0.77
CA SER A 34 2.04 -16.63 0.55
C SER A 34 2.80 -15.32 0.71
N ASP A 35 2.49 -14.58 1.79
CA ASP A 35 3.27 -13.38 2.13
C ASP A 35 4.76 -13.74 2.31
N GLU A 36 5.04 -14.87 2.96
CA GLU A 36 6.41 -15.34 3.14
C GLU A 36 7.11 -15.59 1.81
N ASP A 37 6.43 -16.23 0.84
CA ASP A 37 6.98 -16.47 -0.49
C ASP A 37 7.32 -15.15 -1.19
N ASN A 38 6.43 -14.19 -1.13
CA ASN A 38 6.62 -12.88 -1.75
C ASN A 38 7.78 -12.12 -1.09
N ASN A 39 7.86 -12.16 0.23
CA ASN A 39 8.94 -11.51 0.98
C ASN A 39 10.29 -12.13 0.65
N ASN A 40 10.35 -13.46 0.58
CA ASN A 40 11.59 -14.18 0.26
C ASN A 40 12.07 -13.86 -1.15
N LEU A 41 11.16 -13.81 -2.12
CA LEU A 41 11.53 -13.44 -3.49
C LEU A 41 12.04 -12.00 -3.56
N LEU A 42 11.38 -11.08 -2.87
CA LEU A 42 11.80 -9.68 -2.84
C LEU A 42 13.19 -9.53 -2.23
N LEU A 43 13.46 -10.21 -1.11
CA LEU A 43 14.78 -10.20 -0.48
C LEU A 43 15.84 -10.78 -1.40
N HIS A 44 15.52 -11.86 -2.13
CA HIS A 44 16.41 -12.46 -3.09
C HIS A 44 16.78 -11.48 -4.22
N ASN A 45 15.77 -10.81 -4.77
CA ASN A 45 15.98 -9.84 -5.86
C ASN A 45 16.72 -8.59 -5.41
N MET A 46 16.69 -8.29 -4.11
CA MET A 46 17.35 -7.12 -3.52
C MET A 46 18.68 -7.45 -2.84
N LYS A 47 19.13 -8.70 -2.91
CA LYS A 47 20.28 -9.20 -2.16
C LYS A 47 21.54 -8.36 -2.32
N PHE A 48 21.82 -7.86 -3.53
CA PHE A 48 23.02 -7.08 -3.81
C PHE A 48 22.75 -5.60 -4.05
N GLN A 49 21.53 -5.14 -3.75
CA GLN A 49 21.14 -3.76 -3.99
C GLN A 49 21.48 -2.90 -2.78
N VAL A 50 22.28 -1.87 -3.02
CA VAL A 50 22.63 -0.87 -1.99
C VAL A 50 21.49 0.12 -1.80
N LYS A 51 20.83 0.50 -2.90
CA LYS A 51 19.71 1.43 -2.88
C LYS A 51 18.44 0.68 -2.51
N ARG A 52 17.90 1.00 -1.35
CA ARG A 52 16.78 0.26 -0.77
C ARG A 52 15.53 1.11 -0.59
N THR A 53 15.47 2.26 -1.23
CA THR A 53 14.32 3.15 -1.17
C THR A 53 13.09 2.48 -1.77
N CYS A 54 11.98 2.53 -1.05
CA CYS A 54 10.73 1.95 -1.50
C CYS A 54 9.55 2.74 -0.94
N ARG A 55 8.36 2.45 -1.43
CA ARG A 55 7.15 3.08 -0.91
C ARG A 55 5.96 2.15 -1.07
N PHE A 56 5.04 2.24 -0.12
CA PHE A 56 3.70 1.70 -0.30
C PHE A 56 2.82 2.74 -0.98
N ARG A 57 2.02 2.28 -1.90
CA ARG A 57 1.06 3.12 -2.59
C ARG A 57 -0.31 2.45 -2.56
N CYS A 58 -1.34 3.25 -2.23
CA CYS A 58 -2.72 2.80 -2.28
C CYS A 58 -3.51 3.75 -3.17
N ALA A 59 -4.17 3.22 -4.18
CA ALA A 59 -5.07 3.98 -5.03
C ALA A 59 -6.50 3.55 -4.69
N LEU A 60 -7.34 4.52 -4.33
CA LEU A 60 -8.75 4.31 -4.07
C LEU A 60 -9.57 5.03 -5.13
N CYS A 61 -10.56 4.35 -5.69
CA CYS A 61 -11.47 5.00 -6.62
C CYS A 61 -12.92 4.60 -6.36
N VAL A 62 -13.84 5.51 -6.66
CA VAL A 62 -15.27 5.24 -6.67
C VAL A 62 -15.72 5.21 -8.13
N ALA A 63 -16.34 4.13 -8.53
CA ALA A 63 -16.88 3.97 -9.88
C ALA A 63 -18.39 3.82 -9.83
N GLN A 64 -19.07 4.44 -10.81
CA GLN A 64 -20.50 4.25 -10.99
C GLN A 64 -20.78 2.90 -11.68
N PRO A 65 -22.01 2.40 -11.59
CA PRO A 65 -22.37 1.14 -12.26
C PRO A 65 -22.10 1.11 -13.76
N ASP A 66 -22.07 2.27 -14.41
CA ASP A 66 -21.74 2.39 -15.83
C ASP A 66 -20.24 2.38 -16.12
N GLY A 67 -19.40 2.21 -15.08
CA GLY A 67 -17.97 2.22 -15.20
C GLY A 67 -17.30 3.58 -15.09
N LYS A 68 -18.08 4.64 -14.98
CA LYS A 68 -17.54 6.00 -14.87
C LYS A 68 -16.92 6.22 -13.50
N VAL A 69 -15.66 6.68 -13.48
CA VAL A 69 -14.95 6.99 -12.24
C VAL A 69 -15.39 8.35 -11.72
N LEU A 70 -15.87 8.38 -10.47
CA LEU A 70 -16.31 9.61 -9.82
C LEU A 70 -15.19 10.32 -9.10
N ASN A 71 -14.28 9.57 -8.49
CA ASN A 71 -13.20 10.12 -7.67
C ASN A 71 -12.07 9.12 -7.53
N GLU A 72 -10.84 9.65 -7.51
CA GLU A 72 -9.63 8.86 -7.27
C GLU A 72 -8.75 9.57 -6.25
N VAL A 73 -8.16 8.81 -5.34
CA VAL A 73 -7.17 9.32 -4.40
C VAL A 73 -6.02 8.32 -4.27
N ASP A 74 -4.81 8.85 -4.08
CA ASP A 74 -3.61 8.06 -3.81
C ASP A 74 -3.08 8.38 -2.42
N GLY A 75 -2.69 7.35 -1.67
CA GLY A 75 -1.95 7.49 -0.44
C GLY A 75 -0.58 6.85 -0.62
N ILE A 76 0.46 7.53 -0.16
CA ILE A 76 1.85 7.06 -0.28
C ILE A 76 2.51 7.09 1.09
N CYS A 77 3.27 6.03 1.39
CA CYS A 77 4.13 5.96 2.56
C CYS A 77 5.53 5.58 2.10
N ASP A 78 6.46 6.52 2.21
CA ASP A 78 7.85 6.30 1.82
C ASP A 78 8.62 5.58 2.92
N GLY A 79 9.61 4.78 2.54
CA GLY A 79 10.42 4.06 3.50
C GLY A 79 11.62 3.38 2.86
N MET A 80 12.21 2.48 3.64
CA MET A 80 13.38 1.71 3.25
C MET A 80 13.09 0.23 3.41
N LEU A 81 13.57 -0.57 2.47
CA LEU A 81 13.46 -2.02 2.53
C LEU A 81 14.54 -2.58 3.43
N LEU A 82 14.15 -3.39 4.40
CA LEU A 82 15.07 -4.04 5.34
C LEU A 82 15.73 -5.25 4.68
N HIS A 83 16.84 -5.71 5.30
CA HIS A 83 17.58 -6.89 4.84
C HIS A 83 16.98 -8.20 5.35
N GLU A 84 16.17 -8.13 6.39
CA GLU A 84 15.50 -9.29 6.98
C GLU A 84 14.16 -8.87 7.57
N PRO A 85 13.19 -9.81 7.69
CA PRO A 85 11.90 -9.48 8.29
C PRO A 85 12.02 -9.17 9.79
N LEU A 86 11.32 -8.14 10.24
CA LEU A 86 11.23 -7.75 11.64
C LEU A 86 9.77 -7.56 12.02
N GLY A 87 9.33 -8.22 13.09
CA GLY A 87 7.97 -8.11 13.59
C GLY A 87 7.01 -9.10 12.93
N GLU A 88 5.87 -9.29 13.57
CA GLU A 88 4.85 -10.24 13.14
C GLU A 88 3.48 -9.60 12.93
N ASN A 89 3.38 -8.29 13.16
CA ASN A 89 2.12 -7.57 12.98
C ASN A 89 1.91 -7.21 11.51
N GLY A 90 0.66 -6.96 11.16
CA GLY A 90 0.31 -6.58 9.81
C GLY A 90 0.28 -7.75 8.84
N PHE A 91 0.49 -7.47 7.56
CA PHE A 91 0.43 -8.45 6.49
C PHE A 91 1.35 -8.02 5.33
N GLY A 92 1.48 -8.88 4.34
CA GLY A 92 2.25 -8.59 3.13
C GLY A 92 3.71 -8.30 3.44
N TYR A 93 4.19 -7.16 2.97
CA TYR A 93 5.59 -6.75 3.10
C TYR A 93 5.89 -5.95 4.37
N ASP A 94 4.92 -5.79 5.27
CA ASP A 94 5.09 -5.00 6.49
C ASP A 94 6.35 -5.33 7.29
N PRO A 95 6.74 -6.61 7.45
CA PRO A 95 7.97 -6.93 8.18
C PRO A 95 9.26 -6.43 7.52
N LEU A 96 9.23 -6.14 6.23
CA LEU A 96 10.40 -5.67 5.46
C LEU A 96 10.43 -4.16 5.28
N PHE A 97 9.38 -3.45 5.66
CA PHE A 97 9.24 -2.03 5.36
C PHE A 97 9.44 -1.18 6.61
N ARG A 98 10.44 -0.30 6.57
CA ARG A 98 10.68 0.68 7.62
C ARG A 98 10.27 2.07 7.12
N PRO A 99 9.21 2.67 7.69
CA PRO A 99 8.79 4.01 7.26
C PRO A 99 9.85 5.07 7.53
N VAL A 100 9.89 6.10 6.70
CA VAL A 100 10.78 7.25 6.92
C VAL A 100 10.48 7.87 8.29
N GLY A 101 11.53 8.14 9.05
CA GLY A 101 11.42 8.72 10.40
C GLY A 101 11.22 7.70 11.51
N TYR A 102 11.11 6.42 11.18
CA TYR A 102 10.94 5.34 12.16
C TYR A 102 12.18 4.47 12.23
N THR A 103 12.42 3.89 13.41
CA THR A 103 13.52 2.95 13.61
C THR A 103 13.06 1.50 13.58
N CYS A 104 11.76 1.26 13.43
CA CYS A 104 11.15 -0.07 13.38
C CYS A 104 10.43 -0.30 12.07
N SER A 105 10.10 -1.56 11.79
CA SER A 105 9.31 -1.92 10.60
C SER A 105 7.81 -1.75 10.85
N MET A 106 7.03 -1.74 9.77
CA MET A 106 5.57 -1.80 9.86
C MET A 106 5.11 -3.06 10.60
N GLY A 107 5.85 -4.16 10.49
CA GLY A 107 5.54 -5.41 11.20
C GLY A 107 5.76 -5.33 12.70
N GLU A 108 6.46 -4.31 13.18
CA GLU A 108 6.68 -4.08 14.60
C GLU A 108 5.71 -3.05 15.21
N LEU A 109 4.96 -2.34 14.38
CA LEU A 109 4.01 -1.33 14.84
C LEU A 109 2.66 -1.95 15.23
N SER A 110 1.96 -1.31 16.17
CA SER A 110 0.58 -1.65 16.46
C SER A 110 -0.32 -1.29 15.27
N ALA A 111 -1.52 -1.87 15.21
CA ALA A 111 -2.48 -1.56 14.16
C ALA A 111 -2.83 -0.08 14.14
N GLU A 112 -2.96 0.55 15.30
CA GLU A 112 -3.24 1.99 15.42
C GLU A 112 -2.13 2.84 14.87
N ASP A 113 -0.88 2.57 15.27
CA ASP A 113 0.27 3.32 14.81
C ASP A 113 0.49 3.15 13.31
N LYS A 114 0.31 1.93 12.82
CA LYS A 114 0.40 1.63 11.39
C LYS A 114 -0.64 2.42 10.59
N ASN A 115 -1.90 2.43 11.04
CA ASN A 115 -2.98 3.15 10.35
C ASN A 115 -2.73 4.66 10.26
N ALA A 116 -2.07 5.23 11.25
CA ALA A 116 -1.77 6.66 11.28
C ALA A 116 -0.82 7.07 10.12
N ILE A 117 0.06 6.18 9.68
CA ILE A 117 1.11 6.49 8.71
C ILE A 117 1.02 5.68 7.42
N SER A 118 0.20 4.63 7.37
CA SER A 118 0.17 3.74 6.21
C SER A 118 -0.38 4.43 4.96
N HIS A 119 0.04 3.93 3.81
CA HIS A 119 -0.45 4.38 2.50
C HIS A 119 -1.96 4.25 2.38
N ARG A 120 -2.54 3.13 2.88
CA ARG A 120 -3.99 2.88 2.86
C ARG A 120 -4.72 3.83 3.80
N GLY A 121 -4.19 4.07 5.00
CA GLY A 121 -4.77 5.00 5.94
C GLY A 121 -4.79 6.43 5.40
N LYS A 122 -3.71 6.85 4.76
CA LYS A 122 -3.63 8.17 4.13
C LYS A 122 -4.63 8.31 2.99
N ALA A 123 -4.71 7.32 2.11
CA ALA A 123 -5.65 7.34 0.98
C ALA A 123 -7.10 7.35 1.47
N MET A 124 -7.41 6.56 2.49
CA MET A 124 -8.76 6.50 3.05
C MET A 124 -9.18 7.84 3.65
N ARG A 125 -8.30 8.51 4.41
CA ARG A 125 -8.61 9.83 4.98
C ARG A 125 -8.85 10.87 3.89
N GLU A 126 -8.02 10.91 2.87
CA GLU A 126 -8.18 11.83 1.75
C GLU A 126 -9.47 11.53 0.97
N PHE A 127 -9.76 10.26 0.76
CA PHE A 127 -10.97 9.81 0.09
C PHE A 127 -12.22 10.28 0.84
N ILE A 128 -12.26 10.11 2.15
CA ILE A 128 -13.39 10.52 2.98
C ILE A 128 -13.61 12.03 2.87
N GLU A 129 -12.55 12.84 2.91
CA GLU A 129 -12.65 14.29 2.78
C GLU A 129 -13.24 14.69 1.42
N LYS A 130 -12.75 14.10 0.35
CA LYS A 130 -13.26 14.39 -1.01
C LYS A 130 -14.70 13.95 -1.18
N PHE A 131 -15.03 12.78 -0.67
CA PHE A 131 -16.38 12.24 -0.75
C PHE A 131 -17.37 13.08 0.06
N LYS A 132 -16.98 13.55 1.21
CA LYS A 132 -17.78 14.47 2.02
C LYS A 132 -18.12 15.75 1.26
N ARG A 133 -17.15 16.35 0.61
CA ARG A 133 -17.35 17.57 -0.19
C ARG A 133 -18.34 17.33 -1.31
N TYR A 134 -18.20 16.23 -2.02
CA TYR A 134 -19.09 15.83 -3.10
C TYR A 134 -20.51 15.66 -2.59
N TYR A 135 -20.67 14.93 -1.49
CA TYR A 135 -21.97 14.65 -0.90
C TYR A 135 -22.66 15.94 -0.40
N ASN A 136 -21.90 16.79 0.27
CA ASN A 136 -22.42 18.09 0.75
C ASN A 136 -22.83 19.00 -0.40
N GLY A 137 -22.15 18.92 -1.52
CA GLY A 137 -22.49 19.67 -2.73
C GLY A 137 -23.82 19.23 -3.36
N ILE A 138 -24.14 17.94 -3.25
CA ILE A 138 -25.40 17.39 -3.79
C ILE A 138 -26.59 17.76 -2.91
N ASP A 139 -26.41 17.82 -1.60
CA ASP A 139 -27.47 18.11 -0.63
C ASP A 139 -27.84 19.59 -0.60
N LYS A 140 -27.16 20.39 -1.35
CA LYS A 140 -27.50 21.81 -1.50
C LYS A 140 -28.28 22.02 -2.78
#